data_02eb0207b4ee0a34cb8b3f4b910f99e2
#
_entry.id   02eb0207b4ee0a34cb8b3f4b910f99e2
#
_cell.length_a   1.000
_cell.length_b   1.000
_cell.length_c   1.000
_cell.angle_alpha   90.00
_cell.angle_beta   90.00
_cell.angle_gamma   90.00
#
_symmetry.space_group_name_H-M   'P 1'
#
loop_
_entity.id
_entity.type
_entity.pdbx_description
1 polymer ?
#
loop_
_entity_poly.entity_id
_entity_poly.type
_entity_poly.pdbx_seq_one_letter_code
_entity_poly.pdbx_strand_id
1 'polypeptide(L)'
;MKGFTVIEMSLVVGIFLILAGLVTVNLFKFQHTSQLSATLVAFLADYKEQQIKAMVGDSENTGTVASYGVHMQSGSYTLFRNTYGTGNFTVSLPNTLQFTTTFPGSQAIFATGSGALTSFTNGQNTITLRDTIDGSQKVITINRYGVVSGVN
;
A
#
# COMPACT_ATOMS: atom_id res chain seq x y z
N MET A 1 43.07 12.19 42.18
CA MET A 1 41.96 11.84 41.26
C MET A 1 40.97 11.04 42.05
N LYS A 2 39.67 11.44 42.09
CA LYS A 2 38.63 10.66 42.76
C LYS A 2 38.09 9.66 41.72
N GLY A 3 38.20 8.35 41.99
CA GLY A 3 37.64 7.29 41.16
C GLY A 3 36.13 7.19 41.36
N PHE A 4 35.40 6.74 40.33
CA PHE A 4 33.96 6.46 40.44
C PHE A 4 33.70 5.28 41.37
N THR A 5 32.67 5.39 42.19
CA THR A 5 32.23 4.28 43.02
C THR A 5 31.41 3.26 42.22
N VAL A 6 31.43 2.00 42.64
CA VAL A 6 30.66 0.92 41.98
C VAL A 6 29.17 1.26 41.96
N ILE A 7 28.67 1.95 42.97
CA ILE A 7 27.26 2.34 43.07
C ILE A 7 26.90 3.44 42.08
N GLU A 8 27.79 4.40 41.81
CA GLU A 8 27.57 5.42 40.77
C GLU A 8 27.49 4.78 39.38
N MET A 9 28.40 3.83 39.10
CA MET A 9 28.38 3.13 37.82
C MET A 9 27.10 2.28 37.64
N SER A 10 26.64 1.59 38.69
CA SER A 10 25.40 0.78 38.58
C SER A 10 24.16 1.65 38.38
N LEU A 11 24.11 2.84 39.02
CA LEU A 11 23.02 3.80 38.85
C LEU A 11 22.98 4.36 37.40
N VAL A 12 24.14 4.74 36.87
CA VAL A 12 24.25 5.25 35.50
C VAL A 12 23.80 4.17 34.46
N VAL A 13 24.27 2.93 34.64
CA VAL A 13 23.87 1.81 33.76
C VAL A 13 22.36 1.56 33.88
N GLY A 14 21.79 1.60 35.08
CA GLY A 14 20.35 1.44 35.28
C GLY A 14 19.52 2.50 34.55
N ILE A 15 19.88 3.77 34.65
CA ILE A 15 19.22 4.88 33.96
C ILE A 15 19.37 4.71 32.44
N PHE A 16 20.57 4.34 31.96
CA PHE A 16 20.83 4.15 30.53
C PHE A 16 19.97 3.03 29.94
N LEU A 17 19.80 1.90 30.63
CA LEU A 17 18.95 0.80 30.21
C LEU A 17 17.47 1.20 30.10
N ILE A 18 16.97 2.00 31.06
CA ILE A 18 15.60 2.52 31.03
C ILE A 18 15.40 3.44 29.81
N LEU A 19 16.31 4.38 29.59
CA LEU A 19 16.26 5.29 28.44
C LEU A 19 16.35 4.55 27.10
N ALA A 20 17.25 3.57 26.98
CA ALA A 20 17.39 2.75 25.80
C ALA A 20 16.10 1.98 25.48
N GLY A 21 15.42 1.43 26.51
CA GLY A 21 14.15 0.75 26.36
C GLY A 21 13.04 1.65 25.80
N LEU A 22 12.93 2.89 26.28
CA LEU A 22 11.92 3.84 25.82
C LEU A 22 12.13 4.27 24.36
N VAL A 23 13.37 4.45 23.93
CA VAL A 23 13.72 4.85 22.56
C VAL A 23 13.39 3.72 21.57
N THR A 24 13.65 2.48 21.94
CA THR A 24 13.44 1.32 21.05
C THR A 24 11.98 1.17 20.66
N VAL A 25 11.03 1.32 21.58
CA VAL A 25 9.59 1.20 21.32
C VAL A 25 9.09 2.22 20.29
N ASN A 26 9.57 3.45 20.35
CA ASN A 26 9.18 4.51 19.42
C ASN A 26 9.73 4.29 18.00
N LEU A 27 10.93 3.74 17.87
CA LEU A 27 11.53 3.45 16.58
C LEU A 27 10.75 2.38 15.81
N PHE A 28 10.27 1.33 16.46
CA PHE A 28 9.48 0.29 15.81
C PHE A 28 8.16 0.85 15.24
N LYS A 29 7.42 1.65 15.99
CA LYS A 29 6.19 2.28 15.49
C LYS A 29 6.44 3.18 14.28
N PHE A 30 7.52 3.95 14.32
CA PHE A 30 7.89 4.83 13.20
C PHE A 30 8.21 4.02 11.93
N GLN A 31 8.91 2.91 12.04
CA GLN A 31 9.23 2.04 10.89
C GLN A 31 7.97 1.48 10.24
N HIS A 32 7.02 0.95 11.02
CA HIS A 32 5.75 0.42 10.50
C HIS A 32 4.91 1.48 9.79
N THR A 33 4.74 2.64 10.40
CA THR A 33 4.00 3.76 9.79
C THR A 33 4.66 4.25 8.49
N SER A 34 5.99 4.32 8.46
CA SER A 34 6.75 4.71 7.27
C SER A 34 6.60 3.68 6.14
N GLN A 35 6.67 2.39 6.46
CA GLN A 35 6.50 1.30 5.49
C GLN A 35 5.08 1.27 4.92
N LEU A 36 4.05 1.43 5.76
CA LEU A 36 2.65 1.55 5.33
C LEU A 36 2.48 2.70 4.34
N SER A 37 3.02 3.88 4.68
CA SER A 37 2.92 5.08 3.84
C SER A 37 3.69 4.93 2.52
N ALA A 38 4.89 4.37 2.54
CA ALA A 38 5.68 4.13 1.34
C ALA A 38 4.99 3.14 0.38
N THR A 39 4.46 2.04 0.92
CA THR A 39 3.72 1.05 0.14
C THR A 39 2.44 1.63 -0.45
N LEU A 40 1.72 2.47 0.32
CA LEU A 40 0.54 3.17 -0.17
C LEU A 40 0.87 4.07 -1.37
N VAL A 41 1.94 4.86 -1.28
CA VAL A 41 2.36 5.77 -2.36
C VAL A 41 2.74 4.99 -3.61
N ALA A 42 3.49 3.89 -3.45
CA ALA A 42 3.86 3.01 -4.57
C ALA A 42 2.61 2.41 -5.23
N PHE A 43 1.69 1.86 -4.45
CA PHE A 43 0.42 1.33 -4.97
C PHE A 43 -0.39 2.38 -5.73
N LEU A 44 -0.50 3.61 -5.19
CA LEU A 44 -1.25 4.70 -5.84
C LEU A 44 -0.58 5.14 -7.15
N ALA A 45 0.75 5.11 -7.23
CA ALA A 45 1.47 5.40 -8.47
C ALA A 45 1.17 4.35 -9.54
N ASP A 46 1.25 3.07 -9.22
CA ASP A 46 0.95 1.96 -10.14
C ASP A 46 -0.53 1.95 -10.56
N TYR A 47 -1.44 2.20 -9.60
CA TYR A 47 -2.87 2.35 -9.86
C TYR A 47 -3.14 3.47 -10.87
N LYS A 48 -2.49 4.62 -10.68
CA LYS A 48 -2.60 5.77 -11.57
C LYS A 48 -1.99 5.51 -12.94
N GLU A 49 -0.88 4.78 -13.01
CA GLU A 49 -0.26 4.36 -14.26
C GLU A 49 -1.23 3.50 -15.08
N GLN A 50 -1.86 2.49 -14.47
CA GLN A 50 -2.85 1.65 -15.16
C GLN A 50 -4.03 2.49 -15.67
N GLN A 51 -4.51 3.46 -14.89
CA GLN A 51 -5.55 4.38 -15.34
C GLN A 51 -5.11 5.18 -16.56
N ILE A 52 -3.91 5.75 -16.54
CA ILE A 52 -3.36 6.53 -17.67
C ILE A 52 -3.19 5.66 -18.90
N LYS A 53 -2.64 4.44 -18.79
CA LYS A 53 -2.52 3.49 -19.89
C LYS A 53 -3.88 3.21 -20.54
N ALA A 54 -4.92 2.99 -19.75
CA ALA A 54 -6.27 2.84 -20.25
C ALA A 54 -6.79 4.10 -20.96
N MET A 55 -6.56 5.28 -20.40
CA MET A 55 -7.00 6.56 -20.96
C MET A 55 -6.36 6.86 -22.31
N VAL A 56 -5.07 6.65 -22.45
CA VAL A 56 -4.35 6.91 -23.73
C VAL A 56 -4.53 5.79 -24.74
N GLY A 57 -5.17 4.69 -24.36
CA GLY A 57 -5.36 3.54 -25.22
C GLY A 57 -4.05 2.84 -25.57
N ASP A 58 -3.16 2.69 -24.58
CA ASP A 58 -1.87 2.05 -24.77
C ASP A 58 -2.06 0.64 -25.34
N SER A 59 -1.39 0.34 -26.44
CA SER A 59 -1.46 -0.96 -27.09
C SER A 59 -0.30 -1.88 -26.76
N GLU A 60 0.71 -1.40 -26.01
CA GLU A 60 1.96 -2.14 -25.71
C GLU A 60 2.54 -2.83 -26.96
N ASN A 61 2.55 -2.12 -28.09
CA ASN A 61 3.02 -2.58 -29.40
C ASN A 61 2.21 -3.75 -30.02
N THR A 62 1.04 -4.11 -29.46
CA THR A 62 0.19 -5.18 -30.04
C THR A 62 -0.77 -4.66 -31.10
N GLY A 63 -0.85 -3.36 -31.32
CA GLY A 63 -1.75 -2.71 -32.26
C GLY A 63 -3.23 -2.70 -31.84
N THR A 64 -3.58 -3.28 -30.69
CA THR A 64 -4.94 -3.32 -30.16
C THR A 64 -5.04 -2.57 -28.84
N VAL A 65 -5.99 -1.64 -28.77
CA VAL A 65 -6.30 -0.89 -27.56
C VAL A 65 -6.85 -1.84 -26.49
N ALA A 66 -6.40 -1.65 -25.26
CA ALA A 66 -6.71 -2.55 -24.15
C ALA A 66 -7.31 -1.83 -22.95
N SER A 67 -8.11 -2.55 -22.17
CA SER A 67 -8.39 -2.16 -20.79
C SER A 67 -7.22 -2.52 -19.89
N TYR A 68 -7.05 -1.76 -18.84
CA TYR A 68 -6.01 -1.99 -17.83
C TYR A 68 -6.65 -2.10 -16.46
N GLY A 69 -6.02 -2.84 -15.55
CA GLY A 69 -6.60 -3.00 -14.24
C GLY A 69 -5.59 -3.42 -13.19
N VAL A 70 -6.07 -3.39 -11.95
CA VAL A 70 -5.33 -3.83 -10.76
C VAL A 70 -6.17 -4.88 -10.04
N HIS A 71 -5.62 -6.06 -9.83
CA HIS A 71 -6.21 -7.11 -9.00
C HIS A 71 -5.49 -7.13 -7.65
N MET A 72 -6.26 -7.02 -6.56
CA MET A 72 -5.75 -6.95 -5.20
C MET A 72 -5.91 -8.29 -4.49
N GLN A 73 -4.82 -8.80 -3.93
CA GLN A 73 -4.79 -9.97 -3.07
C GLN A 73 -4.23 -9.57 -1.71
N SER A 74 -4.43 -10.40 -0.69
CA SER A 74 -4.00 -10.05 0.67
C SER A 74 -2.54 -9.62 0.75
N GLY A 75 -1.61 -10.38 0.16
CA GLY A 75 -0.16 -10.13 0.23
C GLY A 75 0.47 -9.55 -1.04
N SER A 76 -0.33 -9.14 -2.03
CA SER A 76 0.18 -8.65 -3.31
C SER A 76 -0.89 -7.90 -4.08
N TYR A 77 -0.47 -7.16 -5.12
CA TYR A 77 -1.38 -6.71 -6.17
C TYR A 77 -0.77 -7.00 -7.54
N THR A 78 -1.62 -7.18 -8.51
CA THR A 78 -1.23 -7.56 -9.86
C THR A 78 -1.77 -6.55 -10.85
N LEU A 79 -0.88 -5.97 -11.64
CA LEU A 79 -1.21 -5.10 -12.76
C LEU A 79 -1.48 -5.99 -13.97
N PHE A 80 -2.58 -5.76 -14.66
CA PHE A 80 -2.94 -6.59 -15.80
C PHE A 80 -3.52 -5.78 -16.96
N ARG A 81 -3.44 -6.37 -18.16
CA ARG A 81 -3.98 -5.85 -19.40
C ARG A 81 -5.05 -6.80 -19.91
N ASN A 82 -6.19 -6.26 -20.37
CA ASN A 82 -7.39 -6.97 -20.83
C ASN A 82 -8.03 -7.85 -19.76
N THR A 83 -7.42 -8.97 -19.41
CA THR A 83 -7.99 -9.95 -18.49
C THR A 83 -6.93 -10.37 -17.47
N TYR A 84 -7.32 -10.42 -16.22
CA TYR A 84 -6.47 -10.95 -15.15
C TYR A 84 -6.11 -12.43 -15.46
N GLY A 85 -4.84 -12.77 -15.35
CA GLY A 85 -4.33 -14.12 -15.58
C GLY A 85 -3.33 -14.26 -16.72
N THR A 86 -3.23 -13.29 -17.63
CA THR A 86 -2.34 -13.36 -18.80
C THR A 86 -1.46 -12.11 -18.89
N GLY A 87 -0.14 -12.27 -18.95
CA GLY A 87 0.81 -11.15 -19.11
C GLY A 87 0.82 -10.17 -17.94
N ASN A 88 0.68 -10.67 -16.72
CA ASN A 88 0.52 -9.86 -15.52
C ASN A 88 1.85 -9.51 -14.86
N PHE A 89 1.91 -8.35 -14.25
CA PHE A 89 3.01 -7.94 -13.38
C PHE A 89 2.55 -7.90 -11.92
N THR A 90 3.09 -8.78 -11.09
CA THR A 90 2.72 -8.89 -9.67
C THR A 90 3.74 -8.21 -8.78
N VAL A 91 3.26 -7.34 -7.91
CA VAL A 91 4.02 -6.67 -6.86
C VAL A 91 3.67 -7.30 -5.53
N SER A 92 4.66 -7.86 -4.85
CA SER A 92 4.49 -8.41 -3.51
C SER A 92 4.54 -7.32 -2.46
N LEU A 93 3.66 -7.41 -1.48
CA LEU A 93 3.70 -6.56 -0.29
C LEU A 93 4.74 -7.06 0.71
N PRO A 94 5.26 -6.17 1.57
CA PRO A 94 5.95 -6.58 2.79
C PRO A 94 5.06 -7.52 3.62
N ASN A 95 5.63 -8.53 4.27
CA ASN A 95 4.91 -9.57 5.01
C ASN A 95 4.00 -9.05 6.14
N THR A 96 4.27 -7.82 6.60
CA THR A 96 3.48 -7.15 7.63
C THR A 96 2.26 -6.43 7.09
N LEU A 97 2.16 -6.24 5.77
CA LEU A 97 1.08 -5.48 5.15
C LEU A 97 0.12 -6.38 4.38
N GLN A 98 -1.16 -6.06 4.46
CA GLN A 98 -2.21 -6.78 3.76
C GLN A 98 -3.21 -5.83 3.11
N PHE A 99 -3.66 -6.18 1.89
CA PHE A 99 -4.79 -5.56 1.24
C PHE A 99 -6.10 -6.26 1.57
N THR A 100 -7.12 -5.44 1.76
CA THR A 100 -8.53 -5.86 1.73
C THR A 100 -9.28 -4.87 0.85
N THR A 101 -10.21 -5.34 0.04
CA THR A 101 -10.97 -4.48 -0.87
C THR A 101 -12.44 -4.88 -0.89
N THR A 102 -13.30 -3.89 -1.13
CA THR A 102 -14.72 -4.09 -1.38
C THR A 102 -15.06 -4.21 -2.87
N PHE A 103 -14.09 -3.98 -3.76
CA PHE A 103 -14.31 -4.10 -5.20
C PHE A 103 -14.77 -5.49 -5.59
N PRO A 104 -15.77 -5.64 -6.49
CA PRO A 104 -16.20 -6.92 -7.02
C PRO A 104 -15.04 -7.68 -7.67
N GLY A 105 -14.87 -8.95 -7.32
CA GLY A 105 -13.76 -9.78 -7.81
C GLY A 105 -12.38 -9.29 -7.38
N SER A 106 -12.29 -8.39 -6.39
CA SER A 106 -11.03 -7.76 -5.95
C SER A 106 -10.29 -7.03 -7.07
N GLN A 107 -11.00 -6.48 -8.07
CA GLN A 107 -10.42 -5.86 -9.24
C GLN A 107 -10.93 -4.44 -9.46
N ALA A 108 -10.02 -3.54 -9.80
CA ALA A 108 -10.33 -2.23 -10.35
C ALA A 108 -9.92 -2.23 -11.83
N ILE A 109 -10.90 -2.18 -12.72
CA ILE A 109 -10.67 -2.25 -14.19
C ILE A 109 -11.03 -0.90 -14.80
N PHE A 110 -10.10 -0.33 -15.55
CA PHE A 110 -10.25 0.96 -16.23
C PHE A 110 -10.71 0.79 -17.67
N ALA A 111 -11.77 1.50 -18.04
CA ALA A 111 -12.26 1.55 -19.41
C ALA A 111 -11.28 2.29 -20.32
N THR A 112 -11.05 1.73 -21.48
CA THR A 112 -10.26 2.33 -22.54
C THR A 112 -10.80 3.70 -22.97
N GLY A 113 -9.91 4.67 -23.13
CA GLY A 113 -10.21 6.01 -23.57
C GLY A 113 -10.72 6.97 -22.47
N SER A 114 -11.44 6.45 -21.47
CA SER A 114 -11.97 7.27 -20.38
C SER A 114 -11.23 7.11 -19.04
N GLY A 115 -10.60 5.95 -18.79
CA GLY A 115 -10.00 5.62 -17.49
C GLY A 115 -11.00 5.50 -16.34
N ALA A 116 -12.31 5.49 -16.64
CA ALA A 116 -13.35 5.25 -15.66
C ALA A 116 -13.41 3.77 -15.27
N LEU A 117 -13.88 3.47 -14.05
CA LEU A 117 -14.06 2.10 -13.60
C LEU A 117 -15.22 1.43 -14.36
N THR A 118 -14.96 0.25 -14.94
CA THR A 118 -15.96 -0.48 -15.73
C THR A 118 -17.04 -1.12 -14.88
N SER A 119 -16.72 -1.52 -13.65
CA SER A 119 -17.62 -2.21 -12.71
C SER A 119 -17.72 -1.45 -11.38
N PHE A 120 -17.98 -0.13 -11.46
CA PHE A 120 -18.19 0.67 -10.28
C PHE A 120 -19.52 0.34 -9.59
N THR A 121 -19.45 -0.03 -8.32
CA THR A 121 -20.63 -0.20 -7.46
C THR A 121 -20.50 0.72 -6.27
N ASN A 122 -21.52 1.54 -6.01
CA ASN A 122 -21.52 2.44 -4.86
C ASN A 122 -21.46 1.65 -3.55
N GLY A 123 -20.57 2.05 -2.65
CA GLY A 123 -20.31 1.32 -1.39
C GLY A 123 -19.36 0.12 -1.52
N GLN A 124 -19.00 -0.27 -2.75
CA GLN A 124 -18.00 -1.31 -3.03
C GLN A 124 -16.82 -0.71 -3.80
N ASN A 125 -16.22 0.32 -3.24
CA ASN A 125 -15.24 1.16 -3.92
C ASN A 125 -14.08 1.57 -3.00
N THR A 126 -13.77 0.73 -2.01
CA THR A 126 -12.69 0.97 -1.06
C THR A 126 -11.59 -0.08 -1.15
N ILE A 127 -10.37 0.36 -0.92
CA ILE A 127 -9.19 -0.47 -0.76
C ILE A 127 -8.57 -0.12 0.60
N THR A 128 -8.37 -1.11 1.44
CA THR A 128 -7.75 -0.95 2.75
C THR A 128 -6.39 -1.62 2.74
N LEU A 129 -5.35 -0.86 3.04
CA LEU A 129 -4.01 -1.36 3.32
C LEU A 129 -3.81 -1.33 4.83
N ARG A 130 -3.54 -2.49 5.43
CA ARG A 130 -3.40 -2.65 6.88
C ARG A 130 -2.07 -3.26 7.25
N ASP A 131 -1.46 -2.74 8.31
CA ASP A 131 -0.34 -3.41 8.99
C ASP A 131 -0.89 -4.42 10.00
N THR A 132 -0.40 -5.65 9.92
CA THR A 132 -0.84 -6.77 10.76
C THR A 132 -0.19 -6.79 12.14
N ILE A 133 0.89 -6.01 12.33
CA ILE A 133 1.66 -5.97 13.58
C ILE A 133 1.04 -4.95 14.54
N ASP A 134 0.88 -3.71 14.10
CA ASP A 134 0.36 -2.61 14.96
C ASP A 134 -1.11 -2.30 14.70
N GLY A 135 -1.71 -2.91 13.66
CA GLY A 135 -3.11 -2.73 13.30
C GLY A 135 -3.40 -1.39 12.60
N SER A 136 -2.40 -0.57 12.33
CA SER A 136 -2.58 0.68 11.57
C SER A 136 -3.07 0.37 10.16
N GLN A 137 -3.92 1.27 9.63
CA GLN A 137 -4.49 1.06 8.29
C GLN A 137 -4.71 2.37 7.57
N LYS A 138 -4.75 2.26 6.24
CA LYS A 138 -5.13 3.33 5.33
C LYS A 138 -6.26 2.85 4.42
N VAL A 139 -7.36 3.60 4.42
CA VAL A 139 -8.52 3.30 3.58
C VAL A 139 -8.56 4.28 2.41
N ILE A 140 -8.46 3.74 1.21
CA ILE A 140 -8.51 4.49 -0.05
C ILE A 140 -9.94 4.37 -0.60
N THR A 141 -10.59 5.49 -0.82
CA THR A 141 -11.89 5.53 -1.48
C THR A 141 -11.73 6.02 -2.93
N ILE A 142 -12.34 5.32 -3.87
CA ILE A 142 -12.22 5.59 -5.30
C ILE A 142 -13.62 5.91 -5.85
N ASN A 143 -13.71 6.94 -6.69
CA ASN A 143 -14.97 7.30 -7.32
C ASN A 143 -15.17 6.54 -8.67
N ARG A 144 -16.35 6.70 -9.26
CA ARG A 144 -16.70 6.06 -10.55
C ARG A 144 -15.74 6.39 -11.72
N TYR A 145 -15.05 7.52 -11.64
CA TYR A 145 -14.09 7.94 -12.66
C TYR A 145 -12.69 7.35 -12.44
N GLY A 146 -12.53 6.45 -11.46
CA GLY A 146 -11.24 5.84 -11.12
C GLY A 146 -10.30 6.79 -10.37
N VAL A 147 -10.82 7.91 -9.86
CA VAL A 147 -10.02 8.89 -9.11
C VAL A 147 -10.13 8.61 -7.62
N VAL A 148 -8.99 8.67 -6.93
CA VAL A 148 -8.96 8.60 -5.46
C VAL A 148 -9.65 9.84 -4.89
N SER A 149 -10.75 9.63 -4.17
CA SER A 149 -11.56 10.69 -3.56
C SER A 149 -11.23 10.91 -2.08
N GLY A 150 -10.55 9.99 -1.44
CA GLY A 150 -10.14 10.10 -0.05
C GLY A 150 -9.13 9.03 0.35
N VAL A 151 -8.28 9.38 1.31
CA VAL A 151 -7.36 8.47 2.01
C VAL A 151 -7.46 8.79 3.50
N ASN A 152 -7.91 7.84 4.31
CA ASN A 152 -8.10 7.99 5.76
C ASN A 152 -7.20 7.00 6.52
#